data_e7fe7c68d9917f00a00dea8955ccc817
#
_entry.id   e7fe7c68d9917f00a00dea8955ccc817
#
_cell.length_a   1.000
_cell.length_b   1.000
_cell.length_c   1.000
_cell.angle_alpha   90.00
_cell.angle_beta   90.00
_cell.angle_gamma   90.00
#
_symmetry.space_group_name_H-M   'P 1'
#
loop_
_entity.id
_entity.type
_entity.pdbx_description
1 polymer ?
#
loop_
_entity_poly.entity_id
_entity_poly.type
_entity_poly.pdbx_seq_one_letter_code
_entity_poly.pdbx_strand_id
1 'polypeptide(L)'
;KIRITVTAHESAENKIPMISEVGVYKAAAGMEAPNGIPEGLQVVDDRAFTADGWSKESGDQFIEGTGMWCRPNAEATVKFTGTKVWLVGTIDPSHGPADVYIDGNKVASINTKSDKRKLQQRIFESDTLKEGKHTLKIVNTGTGTEAIGVDAALVLNNGGKGMFQIEYPSYRVNENTKTPIMVKRLGGTKGEATVQFQVNPGSAWQDHFN
;
A
#
# COMPACT_ATOMS: atom_id res chain seq x y z
N LYS A 1 8.17 18.82 -1.48
CA LYS A 1 7.16 18.83 -2.57
C LYS A 1 7.88 18.63 -3.89
N ILE A 2 7.49 17.64 -4.64
CA ILE A 2 7.94 17.41 -6.02
C ILE A 2 6.82 17.91 -6.93
N ARG A 3 7.18 18.68 -7.95
CA ARG A 3 6.24 19.12 -8.99
C ARG A 3 6.62 18.42 -10.28
N ILE A 4 5.70 17.66 -10.83
CA ILE A 4 5.78 17.10 -12.17
C ILE A 4 4.92 17.98 -13.07
N THR A 5 5.51 18.50 -14.13
CA THR A 5 4.76 19.30 -15.12
C THR A 5 4.72 18.50 -16.40
N VAL A 6 3.52 18.15 -16.85
CA VAL A 6 3.31 17.53 -18.15
C VAL A 6 2.97 18.63 -19.13
N THR A 7 3.76 18.75 -20.18
CA THR A 7 3.50 19.71 -21.27
C THR A 7 2.97 18.92 -22.46
N ALA A 8 1.71 19.13 -22.83
CA ALA A 8 1.14 18.56 -24.04
C ALA A 8 1.59 19.43 -25.23
N HIS A 9 2.05 18.80 -26.31
CA HIS A 9 2.38 19.48 -27.56
C HIS A 9 1.13 19.63 -28.43
N GLU A 10 1.00 20.77 -29.13
CA GLU A 10 -0.05 20.96 -30.12
C GLU A 10 0.09 19.92 -31.25
N SER A 11 -0.98 19.18 -31.51
CA SER A 11 -1.15 18.46 -32.76
C SER A 11 -2.27 19.13 -33.57
N ALA A 12 -2.12 19.13 -34.89
CA ALA A 12 -3.07 19.74 -35.84
C ALA A 12 -4.48 19.13 -35.87
N GLU A 13 -4.78 18.16 -35.02
CA GLU A 13 -6.04 17.44 -34.97
C GLU A 13 -6.57 17.35 -33.53
N ASN A 14 -7.02 18.39 -32.92
CA ASN A 14 -7.88 18.44 -31.69
C ASN A 14 -8.00 17.11 -30.84
N LYS A 15 -6.90 16.41 -30.58
CA LYS A 15 -6.90 15.22 -29.76
C LYS A 15 -6.40 15.57 -28.37
N ILE A 16 -7.23 15.33 -27.37
CA ILE A 16 -6.90 15.53 -25.96
C ILE A 16 -5.95 14.43 -25.54
N PRO A 17 -4.70 14.73 -25.14
CA PRO A 17 -3.80 13.71 -24.60
C PRO A 17 -4.37 13.18 -23.29
N MET A 18 -4.59 11.88 -23.21
CA MET A 18 -5.00 11.21 -21.99
C MET A 18 -3.79 10.55 -21.35
N ILE A 19 -3.44 10.98 -20.14
CA ILE A 19 -2.48 10.27 -19.30
C ILE A 19 -3.25 9.17 -18.58
N SER A 20 -3.01 7.91 -18.95
CA SER A 20 -3.70 6.77 -18.36
C SER A 20 -3.06 6.33 -17.04
N GLU A 21 -1.76 6.55 -16.87
CA GLU A 21 -1.01 6.16 -15.69
C GLU A 21 0.20 7.06 -15.47
N VAL A 22 0.45 7.42 -14.22
CA VAL A 22 1.71 8.02 -13.79
C VAL A 22 2.32 7.11 -12.72
N GLY A 23 3.39 6.41 -13.08
CA GLY A 23 4.14 5.57 -12.16
C GLY A 23 5.26 6.36 -11.48
N VAL A 24 5.48 6.13 -10.20
CA VAL A 24 6.61 6.66 -9.45
C VAL A 24 7.55 5.51 -9.15
N TYR A 25 8.74 5.51 -9.74
CA TYR A 25 9.71 4.43 -9.64
C TYR A 25 10.98 4.90 -8.93
N LYS A 26 11.72 3.97 -8.37
CA LYS A 26 13.03 4.22 -7.75
C LYS A 26 14.11 4.51 -8.80
N ALA A 27 14.95 5.50 -8.55
CA ALA A 27 16.05 5.93 -9.42
C ALA A 27 17.35 5.12 -9.22
N ALA A 28 17.33 3.83 -9.01
CA ALA A 28 18.56 3.04 -8.93
C ALA A 28 18.40 1.69 -9.62
N ALA A 29 19.28 1.45 -10.59
CA ALA A 29 19.43 0.14 -11.20
C ALA A 29 19.75 -0.92 -10.12
N GLY A 30 18.96 -1.99 -10.08
CA GLY A 30 19.29 -3.21 -9.36
C GLY A 30 18.69 -3.39 -7.96
N MET A 31 17.71 -2.59 -7.54
CA MET A 31 16.95 -2.88 -6.33
C MET A 31 15.45 -2.75 -6.59
N GLU A 32 14.88 -3.77 -7.20
CA GLU A 32 13.48 -4.05 -6.99
C GLU A 32 13.33 -4.54 -5.55
N ALA A 33 12.42 -3.93 -4.78
CA ALA A 33 12.09 -4.46 -3.47
C ALA A 33 11.60 -5.90 -3.67
N PRO A 34 12.12 -6.89 -2.95
CA PRO A 34 11.59 -8.24 -3.00
C PRO A 34 10.09 -8.17 -2.80
N ASN A 35 9.31 -8.80 -3.66
CA ASN A 35 7.85 -8.93 -3.57
C ASN A 35 7.02 -7.64 -3.73
N GLY A 36 7.50 -6.63 -4.44
CA GLY A 36 6.71 -5.44 -4.74
C GLY A 36 6.43 -4.52 -3.54
N ILE A 37 7.11 -4.70 -2.42
CA ILE A 37 6.99 -3.82 -1.25
C ILE A 37 7.71 -2.51 -1.56
N PRO A 38 7.04 -1.35 -1.44
CA PRO A 38 7.67 -0.06 -1.67
C PRO A 38 8.89 0.15 -0.77
N GLU A 39 9.97 0.68 -1.32
CA GLU A 39 11.15 1.03 -0.53
C GLU A 39 10.79 2.07 0.55
N GLY A 40 11.36 1.89 1.74
CA GLY A 40 11.12 2.75 2.89
C GLY A 40 10.04 2.26 3.84
N LEU A 41 9.38 1.16 3.51
CA LEU A 41 8.54 0.45 4.45
C LEU A 41 9.33 -0.65 5.16
N GLN A 42 9.11 -0.74 6.47
CA GLN A 42 9.58 -1.86 7.26
C GLN A 42 8.54 -2.98 7.18
N VAL A 43 8.96 -4.18 6.82
CA VAL A 43 8.13 -5.38 6.94
C VAL A 43 8.17 -5.86 8.39
N VAL A 44 7.00 -6.10 8.94
CA VAL A 44 6.80 -6.82 10.19
C VAL A 44 6.01 -8.07 9.84
N ASP A 45 6.72 -9.15 9.71
CA ASP A 45 6.25 -10.45 9.24
C ASP A 45 5.22 -11.07 10.21
N ASP A 46 4.39 -12.01 9.70
CA ASP A 46 3.36 -12.69 10.51
C ASP A 46 3.94 -13.40 11.74
N ARG A 47 5.19 -13.86 11.68
CA ARG A 47 5.91 -14.51 12.81
C ARG A 47 6.17 -13.58 13.98
N ALA A 48 6.11 -12.27 13.79
CA ALA A 48 6.25 -11.27 14.84
C ALA A 48 4.95 -11.01 15.62
N PHE A 49 3.83 -11.53 15.15
CA PHE A 49 2.54 -11.39 15.83
C PHE A 49 2.41 -12.39 16.97
N THR A 50 1.88 -11.93 18.10
CA THR A 50 1.30 -12.82 19.12
C THR A 50 -0.10 -13.19 18.64
N ALA A 51 -0.32 -14.48 18.36
CA ALA A 51 -1.47 -14.95 17.60
C ALA A 51 -1.91 -16.34 18.07
N ASP A 52 -2.50 -16.42 19.26
CA ASP A 52 -3.01 -17.68 19.80
C ASP A 52 -4.24 -18.16 19.01
N GLY A 53 -4.26 -19.46 18.69
CA GLY A 53 -5.34 -20.06 17.89
C GLY A 53 -5.28 -19.76 16.39
N TRP A 54 -4.19 -19.17 15.89
CA TRP A 54 -3.94 -18.99 14.47
C TRP A 54 -3.17 -20.17 13.88
N SER A 55 -3.60 -20.58 12.69
CA SER A 55 -2.90 -21.58 11.87
C SER A 55 -1.87 -20.89 11.00
N LYS A 56 -0.75 -21.53 10.73
CA LYS A 56 0.32 -21.01 9.88
C LYS A 56 0.25 -21.61 8.49
N GLU A 57 0.59 -20.80 7.50
CA GLU A 57 0.78 -21.20 6.10
C GLU A 57 2.21 -20.84 5.68
N SER A 58 2.75 -21.54 4.69
CA SER A 58 4.06 -21.24 4.12
C SER A 58 4.05 -21.41 2.61
N GLY A 59 4.90 -20.65 1.93
CA GLY A 59 5.07 -20.70 0.47
C GLY A 59 5.53 -19.37 -0.09
N ASP A 60 6.12 -19.41 -1.27
CA ASP A 60 6.70 -18.22 -1.96
C ASP A 60 5.66 -17.16 -2.32
N GLN A 61 4.38 -17.50 -2.24
CA GLN A 61 3.27 -16.58 -2.48
C GLN A 61 3.00 -15.61 -1.30
N PHE A 62 3.65 -15.79 -0.17
CA PHE A 62 3.56 -14.93 1.02
C PHE A 62 4.79 -14.02 1.13
N ILE A 63 4.63 -12.86 1.76
CA ILE A 63 5.73 -11.99 2.15
C ILE A 63 6.62 -12.78 3.13
N GLU A 64 7.95 -12.74 2.95
CA GLU A 64 8.90 -13.51 3.77
C GLU A 64 8.62 -15.04 3.80
N GLY A 65 7.76 -15.54 2.91
CA GLY A 65 7.48 -16.97 2.74
C GLY A 65 6.50 -17.57 3.74
N THR A 66 5.87 -16.78 4.59
CA THR A 66 4.90 -17.26 5.59
C THR A 66 3.68 -16.37 5.69
N GLY A 67 2.58 -16.94 6.18
CA GLY A 67 1.35 -16.25 6.49
C GLY A 67 0.58 -17.00 7.58
N MET A 68 -0.46 -16.39 8.10
CA MET A 68 -1.29 -16.99 9.14
C MET A 68 -2.77 -16.71 8.92
N TRP A 69 -3.63 -17.58 9.42
CA TRP A 69 -5.09 -17.40 9.36
C TRP A 69 -5.77 -17.94 10.62
N CYS A 70 -6.95 -17.42 10.91
CA CYS A 70 -7.74 -17.87 12.06
C CYS A 70 -9.22 -18.03 11.75
N ARG A 71 -9.92 -18.70 12.63
CA ARG A 71 -11.37 -18.77 12.73
C ARG A 71 -11.92 -17.64 13.63
N PRO A 72 -13.27 -17.48 13.70
CA PRO A 72 -13.88 -16.45 14.55
C PRO A 72 -13.41 -16.45 16.00
N ASN A 73 -13.45 -15.27 16.61
CA ASN A 73 -13.03 -14.98 17.99
C ASN A 73 -11.54 -15.09 18.31
N ALA A 74 -10.68 -15.35 17.32
CA ALA A 74 -9.24 -15.27 17.51
C ALA A 74 -8.74 -13.86 17.22
N GLU A 75 -7.69 -13.48 17.93
CA GLU A 75 -7.02 -12.19 17.76
C GLU A 75 -5.52 -12.36 17.50
N ALA A 76 -4.93 -11.41 16.80
CA ALA A 76 -3.49 -11.32 16.64
C ALA A 76 -3.04 -9.88 16.91
N THR A 77 -1.90 -9.75 17.59
CA THR A 77 -1.35 -8.47 18.02
C THR A 77 0.13 -8.37 17.67
N VAL A 78 0.53 -7.21 17.15
CA VAL A 78 1.94 -6.91 16.88
C VAL A 78 2.29 -5.51 17.35
N LYS A 79 3.52 -5.33 17.83
CA LYS A 79 4.09 -4.03 18.17
C LYS A 79 4.94 -3.51 17.02
N PHE A 80 4.82 -2.23 16.71
CA PHE A 80 5.63 -1.57 15.70
C PHE A 80 6.04 -0.17 16.14
N THR A 81 7.00 0.42 15.44
CA THR A 81 7.42 1.81 15.66
C THR A 81 7.33 2.54 14.32
N GLY A 82 6.54 3.59 14.28
CA GLY A 82 6.33 4.32 13.02
C GLY A 82 5.21 5.34 13.11
N THR A 83 4.81 5.85 11.96
CA THR A 83 3.75 6.86 11.82
C THR A 83 2.57 6.40 10.97
N LYS A 84 2.67 5.22 10.37
CA LYS A 84 1.60 4.61 9.59
C LYS A 84 1.82 3.11 9.46
N VAL A 85 0.73 2.36 9.41
CA VAL A 85 0.77 0.92 9.22
C VAL A 85 -0.28 0.48 8.22
N TRP A 86 0.09 -0.46 7.37
CA TRP A 86 -0.80 -1.21 6.51
C TRP A 86 -0.78 -2.66 6.95
N LEU A 87 -1.94 -3.29 7.00
CA LEU A 87 -2.03 -4.73 7.20
C LEU A 87 -2.21 -5.40 5.84
N VAL A 88 -1.35 -6.33 5.53
CA VAL A 88 -1.41 -7.16 4.32
C VAL A 88 -1.94 -8.52 4.70
N GLY A 89 -2.85 -9.04 3.89
CA GLY A 89 -3.45 -10.33 4.14
C GLY A 89 -4.09 -10.94 2.90
N THR A 90 -4.91 -11.93 3.12
CA THR A 90 -5.65 -12.63 2.08
C THR A 90 -7.10 -12.18 2.06
N ILE A 91 -7.66 -12.00 0.87
CA ILE A 91 -9.10 -11.93 0.65
C ILE A 91 -9.56 -13.21 -0.04
N ASP A 92 -10.72 -13.77 0.38
CA ASP A 92 -11.13 -15.12 -0.03
C ASP A 92 -12.66 -15.28 0.10
N PRO A 93 -13.32 -16.15 -0.68
CA PRO A 93 -14.75 -16.45 -0.52
C PRO A 93 -15.14 -16.97 0.86
N SER A 94 -14.23 -17.65 1.56
CA SER A 94 -14.42 -18.18 2.91
C SER A 94 -14.07 -17.21 4.03
N HIS A 95 -13.60 -16.01 3.68
CA HIS A 95 -13.24 -14.98 4.63
C HIS A 95 -14.42 -14.11 5.04
N GLY A 96 -14.24 -13.30 6.08
CA GLY A 96 -15.31 -12.49 6.67
C GLY A 96 -14.84 -11.22 7.34
N PRO A 97 -15.66 -10.74 8.31
CA PRO A 97 -15.39 -9.46 8.98
C PRO A 97 -14.32 -9.58 10.05
N ALA A 98 -13.59 -8.47 10.24
CA ALA A 98 -12.67 -8.31 11.36
C ALA A 98 -12.68 -6.87 11.86
N ASP A 99 -12.34 -6.69 13.13
CA ASP A 99 -12.10 -5.40 13.75
C ASP A 99 -10.61 -5.17 13.91
N VAL A 100 -10.19 -3.94 13.61
CA VAL A 100 -8.80 -3.51 13.72
C VAL A 100 -8.68 -2.45 14.81
N TYR A 101 -7.67 -2.61 15.65
CA TYR A 101 -7.38 -1.72 16.77
C TYR A 101 -5.95 -1.19 16.67
N ILE A 102 -5.76 0.07 17.05
CA ILE A 102 -4.45 0.67 17.27
C ILE A 102 -4.43 1.23 18.68
N ASP A 103 -3.42 0.86 19.45
CA ASP A 103 -3.22 1.27 20.85
C ASP A 103 -4.48 1.05 21.72
N GLY A 104 -5.16 -0.07 21.49
CA GLY A 104 -6.37 -0.48 22.20
C GLY A 104 -7.66 0.16 21.69
N ASN A 105 -7.60 1.16 20.82
CA ASN A 105 -8.77 1.81 20.24
C ASN A 105 -9.17 1.14 18.93
N LYS A 106 -10.46 0.83 18.77
CA LYS A 106 -11.00 0.34 17.51
C LYS A 106 -10.93 1.46 16.46
N VAL A 107 -10.21 1.21 15.37
CA VAL A 107 -10.01 2.19 14.28
C VAL A 107 -10.72 1.81 13.00
N ALA A 108 -11.05 0.52 12.81
CA ALA A 108 -11.78 0.08 11.63
C ALA A 108 -12.54 -1.23 11.88
N SER A 109 -13.62 -1.43 11.12
CA SER A 109 -14.18 -2.74 10.80
C SER A 109 -13.94 -2.99 9.32
N ILE A 110 -13.33 -4.11 8.99
CA ILE A 110 -13.00 -4.52 7.63
C ILE A 110 -13.77 -5.79 7.26
N ASN A 111 -13.87 -6.08 5.98
CA ASN A 111 -14.38 -7.35 5.49
C ASN A 111 -13.45 -7.87 4.40
N THR A 112 -12.89 -9.06 4.60
CA THR A 112 -11.94 -9.68 3.69
C THR A 112 -12.59 -10.73 2.78
N LYS A 113 -13.92 -10.79 2.75
CA LYS A 113 -14.67 -11.62 1.80
C LYS A 113 -14.51 -11.12 0.38
N SER A 114 -14.31 -12.02 -0.56
CA SER A 114 -14.12 -11.73 -1.98
C SER A 114 -14.62 -12.91 -2.82
N ASP A 115 -14.99 -12.68 -4.07
CA ASP A 115 -15.40 -13.73 -4.99
C ASP A 115 -14.27 -14.71 -5.36
N LYS A 116 -13.02 -14.27 -5.22
CA LYS A 116 -11.82 -15.08 -5.54
C LYS A 116 -10.76 -14.87 -4.47
N ARG A 117 -9.98 -15.93 -4.19
CA ARG A 117 -8.81 -15.84 -3.34
C ARG A 117 -7.74 -14.94 -4.02
N LYS A 118 -7.29 -13.94 -3.27
CA LYS A 118 -6.15 -13.09 -3.65
C LYS A 118 -5.27 -12.93 -2.42
N LEU A 119 -3.99 -13.17 -2.61
CA LEU A 119 -2.96 -13.04 -1.59
C LEU A 119 -2.34 -11.65 -1.63
N GLN A 120 -1.60 -11.28 -0.60
CA GLN A 120 -0.85 -10.02 -0.50
C GLN A 120 -1.72 -8.78 -0.78
N GLN A 121 -2.97 -8.80 -0.31
CA GLN A 121 -3.87 -7.66 -0.45
C GLN A 121 -3.73 -6.74 0.77
N ARG A 122 -3.75 -5.44 0.52
CA ARG A 122 -3.87 -4.44 1.59
C ARG A 122 -5.29 -4.50 2.15
N ILE A 123 -5.44 -5.11 3.31
CA ILE A 123 -6.74 -5.29 3.97
C ILE A 123 -7.07 -4.18 4.97
N PHE A 124 -6.07 -3.41 5.40
CA PHE A 124 -6.23 -2.24 6.26
C PHE A 124 -5.12 -1.22 6.03
N GLU A 125 -5.43 0.05 6.23
CA GLU A 125 -4.50 1.18 6.25
C GLU A 125 -4.88 2.12 7.39
N SER A 126 -3.92 2.47 8.25
CA SER A 126 -4.16 3.44 9.33
C SER A 126 -4.18 4.88 8.81
N ASP A 127 -4.81 5.76 9.55
CA ASP A 127 -4.50 7.19 9.49
C ASP A 127 -3.04 7.44 9.88
N THR A 128 -2.58 8.68 9.71
CA THR A 128 -1.26 9.08 10.20
C THR A 128 -1.24 9.09 11.72
N LEU A 129 -0.35 8.29 12.29
CA LEU A 129 -0.14 8.18 13.73
C LEU A 129 0.93 9.17 14.20
N LYS A 130 0.96 9.45 15.49
CA LYS A 130 2.08 10.14 16.11
C LYS A 130 3.32 9.25 16.01
N GLU A 131 4.49 9.84 15.75
CA GLU A 131 5.74 9.06 15.75
C GLU A 131 5.96 8.38 17.10
N GLY A 132 6.15 7.08 17.09
CA GLY A 132 6.34 6.32 18.33
C GLY A 132 6.08 4.83 18.21
N LYS A 133 6.05 4.19 19.37
CA LYS A 133 5.68 2.78 19.50
C LYS A 133 4.17 2.65 19.54
N HIS A 134 3.67 1.71 18.76
CA HIS A 134 2.24 1.40 18.64
C HIS A 134 1.99 -0.09 18.72
N THR A 135 0.75 -0.43 18.98
CA THR A 135 0.25 -1.81 18.96
C THR A 135 -0.87 -1.91 17.92
N LEU A 136 -0.72 -2.78 16.95
CA LEU A 136 -1.78 -3.15 16.01
C LEU A 136 -2.40 -4.47 16.49
N LYS A 137 -3.73 -4.53 16.57
CA LYS A 137 -4.47 -5.76 16.85
C LYS A 137 -5.56 -5.94 15.79
N ILE A 138 -5.74 -7.18 15.33
CA ILE A 138 -6.86 -7.61 14.50
C ILE A 138 -7.64 -8.71 15.23
N VAL A 139 -8.97 -8.62 15.18
CA VAL A 139 -9.88 -9.58 15.79
C VAL A 139 -10.83 -10.10 14.72
N ASN A 140 -10.92 -11.41 14.53
CA ASN A 140 -11.91 -11.99 13.66
C ASN A 140 -13.29 -11.94 14.34
N THR A 141 -14.21 -11.16 13.76
CA THR A 141 -15.58 -10.94 14.28
C THR A 141 -16.64 -11.74 13.52
N GLY A 142 -16.24 -12.69 12.69
CA GLY A 142 -17.15 -13.63 12.04
C GLY A 142 -17.98 -14.41 13.06
N THR A 143 -19.16 -14.87 12.66
CA THR A 143 -20.10 -15.61 13.53
C THR A 143 -20.24 -17.08 13.18
N GLY A 144 -19.67 -17.51 12.05
CA GLY A 144 -19.75 -18.87 11.54
C GLY A 144 -18.37 -19.52 11.34
N THR A 145 -18.05 -19.77 10.09
CA THR A 145 -16.78 -20.41 9.69
C THR A 145 -15.85 -19.45 8.96
N GLU A 146 -16.15 -18.16 8.98
CA GLU A 146 -15.40 -17.14 8.26
C GLU A 146 -13.98 -17.02 8.80
N ALA A 147 -13.01 -17.08 7.90
CA ALA A 147 -11.63 -16.91 8.25
C ALA A 147 -11.15 -15.47 8.06
N ILE A 148 -10.00 -15.16 8.65
CA ILE A 148 -9.18 -13.98 8.35
C ILE A 148 -7.77 -14.47 8.11
N GLY A 149 -7.12 -13.97 7.05
CA GLY A 149 -5.72 -14.26 6.75
C GLY A 149 -4.86 -12.99 6.86
N VAL A 150 -3.73 -13.10 7.54
CA VAL A 150 -2.71 -12.06 7.69
C VAL A 150 -1.38 -12.58 7.16
N ASP A 151 -0.69 -11.75 6.41
CA ASP A 151 0.61 -12.02 5.82
C ASP A 151 1.70 -11.20 6.54
N ALA A 152 1.56 -9.87 6.55
CA ALA A 152 2.50 -8.98 7.20
C ALA A 152 1.86 -7.64 7.58
N ALA A 153 2.51 -6.89 8.45
CA ALA A 153 2.29 -5.46 8.59
C ALA A 153 3.42 -4.70 7.90
N LEU A 154 3.07 -3.71 7.08
CA LEU A 154 4.00 -2.79 6.47
C LEU A 154 3.97 -1.48 7.26
N VAL A 155 5.11 -1.04 7.75
CA VAL A 155 5.20 0.09 8.67
C VAL A 155 6.01 1.22 8.05
N LEU A 156 5.46 2.42 8.08
CA LEU A 156 6.15 3.64 7.72
C LEU A 156 6.84 4.20 8.96
N ASN A 157 8.17 4.17 8.95
CA ASN A 157 8.99 4.70 10.03
C ASN A 157 9.66 6.00 9.59
N ASN A 158 9.45 7.10 10.34
CA ASN A 158 10.04 8.41 10.04
C ASN A 158 11.58 8.45 10.09
N GLY A 159 12.22 7.42 10.64
CA GLY A 159 13.67 7.28 10.63
C GLY A 159 14.27 6.98 9.25
N GLY A 160 13.46 6.63 8.26
CA GLY A 160 13.84 6.26 6.90
C GLY A 160 13.80 7.41 5.90
N LYS A 161 14.13 7.09 4.64
CA LYS A 161 14.08 8.05 3.51
C LYS A 161 12.66 8.45 3.11
N GLY A 162 11.62 7.80 3.69
CA GLY A 162 10.21 8.00 3.33
C GLY A 162 9.82 7.36 2.01
N MET A 163 8.54 7.50 1.67
CA MET A 163 7.98 7.07 0.39
C MET A 163 7.33 8.24 -0.34
N PHE A 164 7.25 8.14 -1.65
CA PHE A 164 6.54 9.11 -2.46
C PHE A 164 5.16 8.59 -2.85
N GLN A 165 4.18 9.45 -2.78
CA GLN A 165 2.81 9.16 -3.17
C GLN A 165 2.27 10.29 -4.04
N ILE A 166 1.60 9.94 -5.13
CA ILE A 166 0.82 10.90 -5.91
C ILE A 166 -0.39 11.30 -5.06
N GLU A 167 -0.65 12.61 -4.95
CA GLU A 167 -1.67 13.15 -4.04
C GLU A 167 -3.08 12.70 -4.40
N TYR A 168 -3.38 12.61 -5.69
CA TYR A 168 -4.70 12.21 -6.19
C TYR A 168 -4.58 10.99 -7.12
N PRO A 169 -5.54 10.07 -7.10
CA PRO A 169 -5.51 8.87 -7.94
C PRO A 169 -5.65 9.17 -9.44
N SER A 170 -6.12 10.35 -9.78
CA SER A 170 -6.25 10.82 -11.16
C SER A 170 -6.17 12.34 -11.24
N TYR A 171 -5.71 12.83 -12.37
CA TYR A 171 -5.70 14.26 -12.72
C TYR A 171 -6.39 14.46 -14.06
N ARG A 172 -7.24 15.48 -14.17
CA ARG A 172 -7.77 15.93 -15.45
C ARG A 172 -6.88 17.04 -15.97
N VAL A 173 -6.42 16.89 -17.19
CA VAL A 173 -5.55 17.85 -17.87
C VAL A 173 -6.28 18.36 -19.11
N ASN A 174 -6.37 19.66 -19.25
CA ASN A 174 -6.87 20.26 -20.49
C ASN A 174 -5.70 20.43 -21.45
N GLU A 175 -5.98 20.29 -22.74
CA GLU A 175 -5.03 20.54 -23.80
C GLU A 175 -4.45 21.96 -23.69
N ASN A 176 -3.18 22.11 -24.00
CA ASN A 176 -2.43 23.37 -23.92
C ASN A 176 -2.34 24.00 -22.50
N THR A 177 -2.63 23.24 -21.45
CA THR A 177 -2.44 23.70 -20.07
C THR A 177 -1.36 22.90 -19.35
N LYS A 178 -0.63 23.58 -18.45
CA LYS A 178 0.33 22.93 -17.56
C LYS A 178 -0.37 22.56 -16.26
N THR A 179 -0.63 21.29 -16.07
CA THR A 179 -1.25 20.79 -14.83
C THR A 179 -0.17 20.19 -13.91
N PRO A 180 0.05 20.76 -12.72
CA PRO A 180 1.01 20.20 -11.79
C PRO A 180 0.47 18.90 -11.17
N ILE A 181 1.21 17.82 -11.29
CA ILE A 181 0.94 16.59 -10.54
C ILE A 181 1.67 16.69 -9.21
N MET A 182 0.91 16.64 -8.13
CA MET A 182 1.44 16.77 -6.78
C MET A 182 1.88 15.42 -6.25
N VAL A 183 3.15 15.35 -5.84
CA VAL A 183 3.73 14.17 -5.19
C VAL A 183 4.06 14.54 -3.75
N LYS A 184 3.54 13.78 -2.80
CA LYS A 184 3.84 13.91 -1.37
C LYS A 184 4.94 12.93 -0.98
N ARG A 185 5.89 13.38 -0.17
CA ARG A 185 6.81 12.48 0.53
C ARG A 185 6.23 12.19 1.90
N LEU A 186 5.89 10.93 2.15
CA LEU A 186 5.32 10.44 3.40
C LEU A 186 6.38 9.70 4.18
N GLY A 187 6.34 9.81 5.52
CA GLY A 187 7.38 9.25 6.38
C GLY A 187 8.70 9.96 6.21
N GLY A 188 9.76 9.50 6.79
CA GLY A 188 11.05 10.16 6.89
C GLY A 188 11.39 11.24 5.87
N THR A 189 11.84 12.36 6.38
CA THR A 189 12.32 13.49 5.57
C THR A 189 13.86 13.59 5.56
N LYS A 190 14.55 12.60 6.14
CA LYS A 190 16.02 12.61 6.23
C LYS A 190 16.64 12.38 4.86
N GLY A 191 17.53 13.31 4.49
CA GLY A 191 18.36 13.25 3.29
C GLY A 191 17.60 13.55 1.99
N GLU A 192 18.37 13.59 0.92
CA GLU A 192 17.85 13.70 -0.43
C GLU A 192 17.21 12.40 -0.87
N ALA A 193 16.14 12.49 -1.63
CA ALA A 193 15.51 11.37 -2.28
C ALA A 193 15.12 11.76 -3.69
N THR A 194 15.48 10.94 -4.65
CA THR A 194 15.20 11.12 -6.06
C THR A 194 14.10 10.17 -6.48
N VAL A 195 13.17 10.67 -7.28
CA VAL A 195 12.08 9.91 -7.88
C VAL A 195 12.21 9.99 -9.38
N GLN A 196 12.21 8.85 -10.05
CA GLN A 196 11.97 8.79 -11.49
C GLN A 196 10.49 8.61 -11.74
N PHE A 197 9.99 9.25 -12.78
CA PHE A 197 8.63 9.04 -13.25
C PHE A 197 8.66 8.70 -14.75
N GLN A 198 7.67 7.94 -15.16
CA GLN A 198 7.44 7.63 -16.56
C GLN A 198 6.00 7.98 -16.88
N VAL A 199 5.80 8.59 -18.04
CA VAL A 199 4.48 8.83 -18.59
C VAL A 199 4.22 7.76 -19.65
N ASN A 200 3.20 6.95 -19.43
CA ASN A 200 2.74 5.97 -20.41
C ASN A 200 1.52 6.56 -21.13
N PRO A 201 1.59 6.79 -22.43
CA PRO A 201 0.52 7.49 -23.17
C PRO A 201 -0.81 6.73 -23.24
N GLY A 202 -0.86 5.48 -22.78
CA GLY A 202 -2.08 4.68 -22.83
C GLY A 202 -2.61 4.54 -24.26
N SER A 203 -3.82 5.02 -24.49
CA SER A 203 -4.42 5.06 -25.83
C SER A 203 -4.03 6.29 -26.66
N ALA A 204 -3.29 7.24 -26.08
CA ALA A 204 -2.78 8.40 -26.82
C ALA A 204 -1.59 7.99 -27.70
N TRP A 205 -1.48 8.60 -28.86
CA TRP A 205 -0.41 8.34 -29.81
C TRP A 205 0.95 8.79 -29.24
N GLN A 206 1.99 7.99 -29.44
CA GLN A 206 3.34 8.28 -28.92
C GLN A 206 3.90 9.63 -29.39
N ASP A 207 3.46 10.12 -30.52
CA ASP A 207 3.93 11.37 -31.13
C ASP A 207 3.54 12.65 -30.35
N HIS A 208 2.73 12.52 -29.30
CA HIS A 208 2.29 13.64 -28.47
C HIS A 208 3.18 13.90 -27.25
N PHE A 209 4.25 13.12 -27.06
CA PHE A 209 5.10 13.16 -25.85
C PHE A 209 6.59 13.43 -26.13
N ASN A 210 6.92 14.05 -27.25
CA ASN A 210 8.29 14.49 -27.56
C ASN A 210 8.65 15.82 -26.90
#